data_ef92f63e9066fcf71f21b812f3562134
#
_entry.id   ef92f63e9066fcf71f21b812f3562134
#
_cell.length_a   1.000
_cell.length_b   1.000
_cell.length_c   1.000
_cell.angle_alpha   90.00
_cell.angle_beta   90.00
_cell.angle_gamma   90.00
#
_symmetry.space_group_name_H-M   'P 1'
#
loop_
_entity.id
_entity.type
_entity.pdbx_description
1 polymer ?
#
loop_
_entity_poly.entity_id
_entity_poly.type
_entity_poly.pdbx_seq_one_letter_code
_entity_poly.pdbx_strand_id
1 'polypeptide(L)'
;VASHEVGVQVGYLAAILGVPIIGVACLIIGLRLRSARAVTTGPPGSPQPRPTRWATTLVVVGAVLLTLGALGIAGNLVRLNKRSLFDTDKSMPVGQCIDQNAFLARSFSSSPANDCANPANTYQLAFKGAPSASCPDGKRDNSVYSRYTDDSAILCFALNLQQGHCYQLTNGSENLTLRPDDCGEPQPSLDRVVQRIDGSTDTTRCAPGVKAIAYPAPPRVYCLARVGS
;
A
#
# COMPACT_ATOMS: atom_id res chain seq x y z
N VAL A 1 9.72 19.17 -6.69
CA VAL A 1 9.17 17.92 -7.26
C VAL A 1 7.80 17.59 -6.66
N ALA A 2 7.55 17.94 -5.37
CA ALA A 2 6.29 17.64 -4.65
C ALA A 2 5.04 18.39 -5.16
N SER A 3 5.17 19.54 -5.78
CA SER A 3 4.03 20.35 -6.24
C SER A 3 3.34 19.84 -7.52
N HIS A 4 4.02 19.02 -8.31
CA HIS A 4 3.46 18.49 -9.56
C HIS A 4 2.53 17.29 -9.32
N GLU A 5 2.80 16.49 -8.30
CA GLU A 5 1.97 15.31 -7.96
C GLU A 5 0.62 15.70 -7.34
N VAL A 6 0.60 16.77 -6.51
CA VAL A 6 -0.64 17.25 -5.89
C VAL A 6 -1.61 17.79 -6.95
N GLY A 7 -1.12 18.45 -7.99
CA GLY A 7 -1.95 18.97 -9.09
C GLY A 7 -2.65 17.89 -9.90
N VAL A 8 -1.98 16.77 -10.15
CA VAL A 8 -2.55 15.63 -10.90
C VAL A 8 -3.63 14.90 -10.07
N GLN A 9 -3.43 14.73 -8.76
CA GLN A 9 -4.42 14.09 -7.89
C GLN A 9 -5.69 14.92 -7.73
N VAL A 10 -5.57 16.23 -7.56
CA VAL A 10 -6.72 17.15 -7.45
C VAL A 10 -7.51 17.21 -8.76
N GLY A 11 -6.83 17.25 -9.90
CA GLY A 11 -7.48 17.20 -11.22
C GLY A 11 -8.26 15.92 -11.46
N TYR A 12 -7.71 14.78 -11.04
CA TYR A 12 -8.35 13.46 -11.17
C TYR A 12 -9.60 13.31 -10.29
N LEU A 13 -9.56 13.80 -9.03
CA LEU A 13 -10.71 13.82 -8.14
C LEU A 13 -11.82 14.76 -8.65
N ALA A 14 -11.46 15.92 -9.19
CA ALA A 14 -12.42 16.85 -9.76
C ALA A 14 -13.12 16.28 -11.01
N ALA A 15 -12.43 15.49 -11.83
CA ALA A 15 -13.02 14.83 -12.99
C ALA A 15 -13.97 13.69 -12.60
N ILE A 16 -13.62 12.88 -11.59
CA ILE A 16 -14.44 11.75 -11.13
C ILE A 16 -15.73 12.23 -10.46
N LEU A 17 -15.69 13.30 -9.69
CA LEU A 17 -16.86 13.85 -8.99
C LEU A 17 -17.65 14.83 -9.85
N GLY A 18 -17.00 15.58 -10.72
CA GLY A 18 -17.64 16.62 -11.55
C GLY A 18 -18.56 16.05 -12.64
N VAL A 19 -18.15 14.98 -13.32
CA VAL A 19 -18.95 14.39 -14.42
C VAL A 19 -20.31 13.87 -13.96
N PRO A 20 -20.44 13.06 -12.89
CA PRO A 20 -21.74 12.59 -12.43
C PRO A 20 -22.62 13.73 -11.87
N ILE A 21 -22.04 14.75 -11.23
CA ILE A 21 -22.82 15.91 -10.73
C ILE A 21 -23.44 16.68 -11.88
N ILE A 22 -22.70 16.94 -12.95
CA ILE A 22 -23.23 17.60 -14.15
C ILE A 22 -24.31 16.73 -14.81
N GLY A 23 -24.11 15.41 -14.87
CA GLY A 23 -25.10 14.46 -15.40
C GLY A 23 -26.43 14.51 -14.64
N VAL A 24 -26.39 14.51 -13.30
CA VAL A 24 -27.58 14.63 -12.44
C VAL A 24 -28.27 15.98 -12.64
N ALA A 25 -27.51 17.08 -12.69
CA ALA A 25 -28.10 18.40 -12.92
C ALA A 25 -28.80 18.50 -14.28
N CYS A 26 -28.20 18.00 -15.35
CA CYS A 26 -28.82 17.96 -16.69
C CYS A 26 -30.11 17.13 -16.70
N LEU A 27 -30.11 16.01 -15.99
CA LEU A 27 -31.28 15.11 -15.90
C LEU A 27 -32.42 15.75 -15.14
N ILE A 28 -32.17 16.40 -14.00
CA ILE A 28 -33.17 17.11 -13.20
C ILE A 28 -33.76 18.28 -14.00
N ILE A 29 -32.92 19.08 -14.66
CA ILE A 29 -33.38 20.22 -15.47
C ILE A 29 -34.23 19.70 -16.63
N GLY A 30 -33.79 18.66 -17.35
CA GLY A 30 -34.53 18.05 -18.47
C GLY A 30 -35.90 17.49 -18.04
N LEU A 31 -35.95 16.82 -16.89
CA LEU A 31 -37.19 16.28 -16.32
C LEU A 31 -38.14 17.40 -15.87
N ARG A 32 -37.64 18.45 -15.20
CA ARG A 32 -38.47 19.60 -14.78
C ARG A 32 -39.05 20.36 -15.96
N LEU A 33 -38.29 20.56 -17.04
CA LEU A 33 -38.77 21.17 -18.25
C LEU A 33 -39.87 20.34 -18.94
N ARG A 34 -39.82 19.01 -18.79
CA ARG A 34 -40.84 18.07 -19.30
C ARG A 34 -42.08 18.08 -18.45
N SER A 35 -41.99 18.09 -17.11
CA SER A 35 -43.09 18.09 -16.16
C SER A 35 -43.88 19.42 -16.15
N ALA A 36 -43.17 20.57 -16.26
CA ALA A 36 -43.82 21.88 -16.30
C ALA A 36 -44.82 22.07 -17.49
N ARG A 37 -44.64 21.26 -18.56
CA ARG A 37 -45.53 21.30 -19.74
C ARG A 37 -46.70 20.31 -19.68
N ALA A 38 -46.64 19.31 -18.79
CA ALA A 38 -47.74 18.36 -18.61
C ALA A 38 -48.93 18.94 -17.85
N VAL A 39 -48.78 20.10 -17.18
CA VAL A 39 -49.80 20.72 -16.31
C VAL A 39 -50.62 21.78 -17.05
N THR A 40 -50.21 22.24 -18.23
CA THR A 40 -51.03 23.17 -19.04
C THR A 40 -52.06 22.41 -19.88
N THR A 41 -53.18 22.01 -19.26
CA THR A 41 -54.39 21.60 -19.93
C THR A 41 -55.02 22.84 -20.59
N GLY A 42 -54.68 23.10 -21.86
CA GLY A 42 -55.35 24.08 -22.69
C GLY A 42 -56.73 23.60 -23.12
N PRO A 43 -57.64 24.49 -23.55
CA PRO A 43 -58.97 24.12 -24.03
C PRO A 43 -58.89 23.19 -25.26
N PRO A 44 -59.84 22.26 -25.45
CA PRO A 44 -59.82 21.30 -26.52
C PRO A 44 -59.86 22.02 -27.90
N GLY A 45 -58.79 21.83 -28.69
CA GLY A 45 -58.65 22.41 -30.02
C GLY A 45 -57.43 23.22 -30.32
N SER A 46 -56.53 23.49 -29.32
CA SER A 46 -55.34 24.17 -29.57
C SER A 46 -54.23 23.20 -30.09
N PRO A 47 -53.37 23.57 -31.08
CA PRO A 47 -52.29 22.71 -31.57
C PRO A 47 -51.31 22.39 -30.45
N GLN A 48 -51.11 21.10 -30.16
CA GLN A 48 -50.18 20.63 -29.15
C GLN A 48 -48.75 21.14 -29.46
N PRO A 49 -48.08 21.81 -28.52
CA PRO A 49 -46.73 22.27 -28.73
C PRO A 49 -45.80 21.06 -28.94
N ARG A 50 -45.16 21.01 -30.11
CA ARG A 50 -44.18 19.96 -30.44
C ARG A 50 -43.12 19.85 -29.35
N PRO A 51 -42.75 18.62 -28.93
CA PRO A 51 -41.68 18.44 -27.94
C PRO A 51 -40.41 19.13 -28.43
N THR A 52 -39.93 20.10 -27.66
CA THR A 52 -38.70 20.79 -28.03
C THR A 52 -37.57 19.79 -27.96
N ARG A 53 -36.89 19.60 -29.09
CA ARG A 53 -35.72 18.68 -29.25
C ARG A 53 -34.69 18.85 -28.14
N TRP A 54 -34.58 20.05 -27.57
CA TRP A 54 -33.63 20.39 -26.48
C TRP A 54 -33.90 19.64 -25.17
N ALA A 55 -35.13 19.46 -24.72
CA ALA A 55 -35.48 18.76 -23.49
C ALA A 55 -35.11 17.26 -23.59
N THR A 56 -35.34 16.66 -24.76
CA THR A 56 -34.95 15.27 -25.01
C THR A 56 -33.43 15.10 -25.08
N THR A 57 -32.73 16.05 -25.71
CA THR A 57 -31.26 16.05 -25.79
C THR A 57 -30.64 16.15 -24.41
N LEU A 58 -31.16 17.01 -23.52
CA LEU A 58 -30.64 17.14 -22.14
C LEU A 58 -30.78 15.84 -21.33
N VAL A 59 -31.93 15.15 -21.48
CA VAL A 59 -32.13 13.86 -20.79
C VAL A 59 -31.20 12.79 -21.33
N VAL A 60 -31.00 12.70 -22.64
CA VAL A 60 -30.10 11.73 -23.25
C VAL A 60 -28.65 12.00 -22.85
N VAL A 61 -28.17 13.25 -22.92
CA VAL A 61 -26.82 13.64 -22.51
C VAL A 61 -26.60 13.35 -21.03
N GLY A 62 -27.58 13.70 -20.17
CA GLY A 62 -27.48 13.41 -18.74
C GLY A 62 -27.40 11.91 -18.44
N ALA A 63 -28.16 11.07 -19.13
CA ALA A 63 -28.12 9.62 -18.99
C ALA A 63 -26.76 9.03 -19.44
N VAL A 64 -26.21 9.50 -20.56
CA VAL A 64 -24.90 9.05 -21.06
C VAL A 64 -23.78 9.44 -20.09
N LEU A 65 -23.79 10.67 -19.57
CA LEU A 65 -22.78 11.11 -18.60
C LEU A 65 -22.84 10.32 -17.28
N LEU A 66 -24.04 9.97 -16.82
CA LEU A 66 -24.22 9.13 -15.62
C LEU A 66 -23.72 7.70 -15.84
N THR A 67 -24.01 7.10 -17.00
CA THR A 67 -23.51 5.74 -17.29
C THR A 67 -21.99 5.70 -17.42
N LEU A 68 -21.38 6.68 -18.08
CA LEU A 68 -19.93 6.78 -18.19
C LEU A 68 -19.27 7.04 -16.83
N GLY A 69 -19.87 7.88 -15.97
CA GLY A 69 -19.42 8.13 -14.61
C GLY A 69 -19.50 6.87 -13.74
N ALA A 70 -20.61 6.12 -13.80
CA ALA A 70 -20.79 4.87 -13.07
C ALA A 70 -19.78 3.78 -13.50
N LEU A 71 -19.52 3.64 -14.80
CA LEU A 71 -18.52 2.72 -15.34
C LEU A 71 -17.09 3.11 -14.90
N GLY A 72 -16.79 4.41 -14.85
CA GLY A 72 -15.50 4.91 -14.37
C GLY A 72 -15.27 4.62 -12.87
N ILE A 73 -16.29 4.80 -12.04
CA ILE A 73 -16.24 4.49 -10.60
C ILE A 73 -16.13 2.98 -10.38
N ALA A 74 -16.96 2.18 -11.07
CA ALA A 74 -16.91 0.72 -10.97
C ALA A 74 -15.53 0.16 -11.41
N GLY A 75 -14.95 0.68 -12.50
CA GLY A 75 -13.62 0.30 -12.97
C GLY A 75 -12.51 0.63 -11.97
N ASN A 76 -12.61 1.77 -11.28
CA ASN A 76 -11.66 2.14 -10.22
C ASN A 76 -11.84 1.29 -8.96
N LEU A 77 -13.05 1.01 -8.52
CA LEU A 77 -13.33 0.15 -7.36
C LEU A 77 -12.82 -1.28 -7.62
N VAL A 78 -12.98 -1.81 -8.82
CA VAL A 78 -12.43 -3.12 -9.20
C VAL A 78 -10.90 -3.10 -9.22
N ARG A 79 -10.27 -1.99 -9.64
CA ARG A 79 -8.80 -1.84 -9.58
C ARG A 79 -8.27 -1.70 -8.16
N LEU A 80 -8.98 -1.01 -7.27
CA LEU A 80 -8.61 -0.88 -5.86
C LEU A 80 -8.76 -2.21 -5.12
N ASN A 81 -9.81 -2.99 -5.44
CA ASN A 81 -10.03 -4.30 -4.82
C ASN A 81 -9.09 -5.40 -5.35
N LYS A 82 -8.43 -5.19 -6.50
CA LYS A 82 -7.44 -6.11 -7.07
C LYS A 82 -5.99 -5.79 -6.70
N ARG A 83 -5.71 -4.81 -5.85
CA ARG A 83 -4.40 -4.66 -5.20
C ARG A 83 -4.26 -5.65 -4.05
N SER A 84 -4.43 -6.93 -4.35
CA SER A 84 -3.93 -8.03 -3.54
C SER A 84 -2.41 -7.86 -3.41
N LEU A 85 -1.85 -8.11 -2.22
CA LEU A 85 -0.40 -8.19 -1.98
C LEU A 85 0.31 -9.17 -2.94
N PHE A 86 -0.47 -9.86 -3.78
CA PHE A 86 -0.08 -10.92 -4.70
C PHE A 86 -0.64 -10.73 -6.10
N ASP A 87 -0.33 -9.63 -6.75
CA ASP A 87 -0.32 -9.62 -8.21
C ASP A 87 0.85 -10.54 -8.63
N THR A 88 0.52 -11.77 -9.04
CA THR A 88 1.44 -12.92 -9.15
C THR A 88 2.65 -12.63 -10.04
N ASP A 89 2.51 -11.74 -11.01
CA ASP A 89 3.59 -11.40 -11.97
C ASP A 89 4.56 -10.31 -11.45
N LYS A 90 4.22 -9.58 -10.38
CA LYS A 90 5.04 -8.48 -9.86
C LYS A 90 5.33 -8.57 -8.37
N SER A 91 4.88 -9.63 -7.70
CA SER A 91 5.13 -9.79 -6.27
C SER A 91 6.59 -10.12 -6.00
N MET A 92 7.13 -9.52 -4.97
CA MET A 92 8.49 -9.77 -4.52
C MET A 92 8.70 -11.28 -4.23
N PRO A 93 9.72 -11.93 -4.80
CA PRO A 93 10.06 -13.31 -4.48
C PRO A 93 10.69 -13.42 -3.08
N VAL A 94 10.54 -14.60 -2.47
CA VAL A 94 11.22 -14.94 -1.22
C VAL A 94 12.74 -14.84 -1.43
N GLY A 95 13.42 -14.24 -0.46
CA GLY A 95 14.87 -14.01 -0.49
C GLY A 95 15.28 -12.59 -0.89
N GLN A 96 14.41 -11.80 -1.54
CA GLN A 96 14.70 -10.40 -1.84
C GLN A 96 14.57 -9.50 -0.61
N CYS A 97 15.26 -8.36 -0.66
CA CYS A 97 15.29 -7.37 0.41
C CYS A 97 14.71 -6.03 -0.04
N ILE A 98 14.09 -5.30 0.90
CA ILE A 98 13.55 -3.96 0.69
C ILE A 98 13.98 -3.02 1.80
N ASP A 99 13.96 -1.73 1.51
CA ASP A 99 14.18 -0.69 2.49
C ASP A 99 12.97 -0.48 3.41
N GLN A 100 13.17 0.30 4.46
CA GLN A 100 12.11 0.61 5.43
C GLN A 100 10.94 1.39 4.81
N ASN A 101 11.19 2.26 3.84
CA ASN A 101 10.12 3.05 3.23
C ASN A 101 9.19 2.16 2.40
N ALA A 102 9.76 1.24 1.60
CA ALA A 102 8.99 0.24 0.86
C ALA A 102 8.21 -0.68 1.81
N PHE A 103 8.84 -1.09 2.93
CA PHE A 103 8.20 -1.90 3.96
C PHE A 103 7.00 -1.18 4.59
N LEU A 104 7.15 0.08 5.04
CA LEU A 104 6.07 0.88 5.64
C LEU A 104 4.98 1.24 4.63
N ALA A 105 5.35 1.52 3.38
CA ALA A 105 4.42 1.80 2.29
C ALA A 105 3.70 0.53 1.77
N ARG A 106 4.04 -0.66 2.28
CA ARG A 106 3.53 -1.96 1.80
C ARG A 106 3.73 -2.17 0.30
N SER A 107 4.86 -1.70 -0.21
CA SER A 107 5.24 -1.79 -1.62
C SER A 107 6.13 -3.02 -1.85
N PHE A 108 5.50 -4.20 -1.98
CA PHE A 108 6.19 -5.48 -2.07
C PHE A 108 6.28 -5.98 -3.52
N SER A 109 6.79 -5.12 -4.41
CA SER A 109 7.03 -5.48 -5.81
C SER A 109 8.45 -5.96 -6.03
N SER A 110 8.64 -6.88 -7.00
CA SER A 110 9.98 -7.26 -7.45
C SER A 110 10.67 -6.08 -8.16
N SER A 111 11.93 -5.83 -7.80
CA SER A 111 12.75 -4.77 -8.39
C SER A 111 14.23 -5.18 -8.36
N PRO A 112 15.04 -4.76 -9.35
CA PRO A 112 16.50 -4.90 -9.28
C PRO A 112 17.13 -4.20 -8.07
N ALA A 113 16.46 -3.16 -7.53
CA ALA A 113 16.90 -2.45 -6.32
C ALA A 113 16.72 -3.27 -5.03
N ASN A 114 16.01 -4.42 -5.09
CA ASN A 114 15.74 -5.30 -3.95
C ASN A 114 16.95 -6.22 -3.64
N ASP A 115 18.15 -5.69 -3.72
CA ASP A 115 19.40 -6.40 -3.41
C ASP A 115 19.65 -6.42 -1.90
N CYS A 116 19.88 -7.61 -1.34
CA CYS A 116 20.19 -7.79 0.08
C CYS A 116 21.61 -7.33 0.47
N ALA A 117 22.50 -7.10 -0.49
CA ALA A 117 23.81 -6.51 -0.24
C ALA A 117 23.75 -5.01 0.04
N ASN A 118 22.67 -4.33 -0.40
CA ASN A 118 22.47 -2.92 -0.09
C ASN A 118 22.11 -2.76 1.41
N PRO A 119 22.90 -2.04 2.22
CA PRO A 119 22.66 -1.88 3.65
C PRO A 119 21.37 -1.09 3.98
N ALA A 120 20.82 -0.35 3.02
CA ALA A 120 19.52 0.31 3.18
C ALA A 120 18.34 -0.67 3.13
N ASN A 121 18.51 -1.83 2.49
CA ASN A 121 17.49 -2.87 2.37
C ASN A 121 17.46 -3.75 3.63
N THR A 122 16.81 -3.25 4.66
CA THR A 122 16.85 -3.81 6.03
C THR A 122 15.82 -4.91 6.29
N TYR A 123 14.91 -5.19 5.34
CA TYR A 123 13.88 -6.22 5.45
C TYR A 123 14.01 -7.25 4.33
N GLN A 124 14.20 -8.52 4.68
CA GLN A 124 14.23 -9.63 3.73
C GLN A 124 12.94 -10.43 3.79
N LEU A 125 12.26 -10.62 2.66
CA LEU A 125 11.12 -11.53 2.60
C LEU A 125 11.58 -12.96 2.84
N ALA A 126 11.28 -13.49 4.02
CA ALA A 126 11.69 -14.81 4.47
C ALA A 126 10.66 -15.89 4.10
N PHE A 127 9.37 -15.52 4.11
CA PHE A 127 8.28 -16.48 3.88
C PHE A 127 7.06 -15.77 3.28
N LYS A 128 6.35 -16.53 2.44
CA LYS A 128 5.09 -16.16 1.81
C LYS A 128 4.16 -17.37 1.85
N GLY A 129 2.96 -17.22 2.38
CA GLY A 129 2.02 -18.33 2.54
C GLY A 129 0.56 -17.92 2.53
N ALA A 130 -0.34 -18.88 2.77
CA ALA A 130 -1.77 -18.61 2.91
C ALA A 130 -2.03 -17.66 4.10
N PRO A 131 -3.15 -16.89 4.11
CA PRO A 131 -3.46 -15.93 5.18
C PRO A 131 -3.50 -16.55 6.59
N SER A 132 -3.82 -17.83 6.69
CA SER A 132 -3.87 -18.59 7.94
C SER A 132 -2.52 -19.17 8.37
N ALA A 133 -1.48 -19.10 7.55
CA ALA A 133 -0.17 -19.65 7.88
C ALA A 133 0.52 -18.90 9.02
N SER A 134 1.49 -19.55 9.65
CA SER A 134 2.42 -18.95 10.61
C SER A 134 3.73 -18.58 9.93
N CYS A 135 4.49 -17.63 10.53
CA CYS A 135 5.86 -17.37 10.10
C CYS A 135 6.77 -18.57 10.43
N PRO A 136 8.00 -18.63 9.86
CA PRO A 136 8.89 -19.79 10.02
C PRO A 136 9.28 -20.13 11.47
N ASP A 137 9.08 -19.23 12.43
CA ASP A 137 9.25 -19.49 13.86
C ASP A 137 8.03 -20.21 14.49
N GLY A 138 7.03 -20.60 13.69
CA GLY A 138 5.81 -21.26 14.12
C GLY A 138 4.78 -20.33 14.78
N LYS A 139 5.06 -19.03 14.87
CA LYS A 139 4.23 -18.05 15.58
C LYS A 139 3.41 -17.19 14.62
N ARG A 140 2.18 -16.89 15.04
CA ARG A 140 1.33 -15.88 14.38
C ARG A 140 1.45 -14.53 15.08
N ASP A 141 1.50 -14.54 16.40
CA ASP A 141 1.64 -13.34 17.22
C ASP A 141 2.97 -13.40 17.97
N ASN A 142 3.56 -12.25 18.24
CA ASN A 142 4.89 -12.13 18.85
C ASN A 142 5.98 -12.93 18.11
N SER A 143 5.85 -12.99 16.77
CA SER A 143 6.87 -13.55 15.90
C SER A 143 8.13 -12.68 15.91
N VAL A 144 9.29 -13.30 15.71
CA VAL A 144 10.55 -12.57 15.46
C VAL A 144 10.54 -11.88 14.10
N TYR A 145 9.64 -12.27 13.20
CA TYR A 145 9.43 -11.69 11.88
C TYR A 145 8.47 -10.51 11.93
N SER A 146 8.76 -9.46 11.16
CA SER A 146 7.76 -8.46 10.80
C SER A 146 6.76 -9.05 9.83
N ARG A 147 5.46 -8.86 10.09
CA ARG A 147 4.41 -9.56 9.37
C ARG A 147 3.42 -8.61 8.72
N TYR A 148 3.09 -8.93 7.47
CA TYR A 148 1.90 -8.39 6.80
C TYR A 148 0.96 -9.52 6.42
N THR A 149 -0.34 -9.30 6.59
CA THR A 149 -1.39 -10.26 6.23
C THR A 149 -2.55 -9.51 5.59
N ASP A 150 -3.07 -10.05 4.49
CA ASP A 150 -4.35 -9.66 3.90
C ASP A 150 -5.21 -10.90 3.63
N ASP A 151 -6.34 -10.73 2.93
CA ASP A 151 -7.26 -11.81 2.59
C ASP A 151 -6.65 -12.86 1.64
N SER A 152 -5.53 -12.54 0.99
CA SER A 152 -4.89 -13.40 0.00
C SER A 152 -3.68 -14.14 0.56
N ALA A 153 -2.93 -13.58 1.54
CA ALA A 153 -1.75 -14.24 2.06
C ALA A 153 -1.10 -13.53 3.27
N ILE A 154 -0.07 -14.20 3.80
CA ILE A 154 0.86 -13.68 4.80
C ILE A 154 2.26 -13.53 4.21
N LEU A 155 2.91 -12.42 4.54
CA LEU A 155 4.32 -12.14 4.28
C LEU A 155 5.06 -12.01 5.61
N CYS A 156 6.16 -12.75 5.77
CA CYS A 156 7.02 -12.67 6.95
C CYS A 156 8.40 -12.17 6.53
N PHE A 157 8.82 -11.05 7.12
CA PHE A 157 10.10 -10.40 6.84
C PHE A 157 11.05 -10.60 8.01
N ALA A 158 12.22 -11.17 7.72
CA ALA A 158 13.36 -11.15 8.62
C ALA A 158 14.12 -9.82 8.47
N LEU A 159 14.78 -9.37 9.52
CA LEU A 159 15.72 -8.26 9.38
C LEU A 159 16.91 -8.67 8.49
N ASN A 160 17.39 -7.74 7.68
CA ASN A 160 18.61 -7.86 6.89
C ASN A 160 19.62 -6.81 7.36
N LEU A 161 20.24 -7.08 8.50
CA LEU A 161 21.23 -6.19 9.09
C LEU A 161 22.63 -6.55 8.60
N GLN A 162 23.47 -5.55 8.36
CA GLN A 162 24.86 -5.74 7.94
C GLN A 162 25.79 -5.63 9.15
N GLN A 163 26.78 -6.53 9.23
CA GLN A 163 27.77 -6.50 10.30
C GLN A 163 28.57 -5.20 10.25
N GLY A 164 28.86 -4.64 11.40
CA GLY A 164 29.58 -3.38 11.57
C GLY A 164 28.69 -2.13 11.50
N HIS A 165 27.46 -2.23 10.98
CA HIS A 165 26.51 -1.11 10.90
C HIS A 165 25.70 -0.94 12.18
N CYS A 166 25.21 0.27 12.38
CA CYS A 166 24.35 0.63 13.52
C CYS A 166 22.90 0.83 13.08
N TYR A 167 21.97 0.34 13.90
CA TYR A 167 20.54 0.40 13.64
C TYR A 167 19.80 0.86 14.89
N GLN A 168 18.90 1.79 14.73
CA GLN A 168 17.99 2.16 15.80
C GLN A 168 16.82 1.16 15.81
N LEU A 169 16.85 0.26 16.80
CA LEU A 169 15.79 -0.73 17.01
C LEU A 169 14.81 -0.16 18.04
N THR A 170 13.70 0.39 17.59
CA THR A 170 12.57 0.73 18.46
C THR A 170 11.67 -0.49 18.67
N ASN A 171 10.94 -0.53 19.76
CA ASN A 171 10.11 -1.64 20.26
C ASN A 171 9.40 -2.42 19.13
N GLY A 172 9.95 -3.58 18.79
CA GLY A 172 9.48 -4.39 17.68
C GLY A 172 10.26 -4.10 16.39
N SER A 173 10.17 -5.03 15.46
CA SER A 173 10.83 -4.95 14.15
C SER A 173 10.20 -3.93 13.19
N GLU A 174 9.18 -3.18 13.63
CA GLU A 174 8.37 -2.32 12.76
C GLU A 174 8.99 -0.94 12.51
N ASN A 175 9.92 -0.49 13.35
CA ASN A 175 10.55 0.85 13.23
C ASN A 175 12.07 0.74 13.29
N LEU A 176 12.64 0.15 12.25
CA LEU A 176 14.07 0.03 12.10
C LEU A 176 14.60 1.20 11.30
N THR A 177 15.43 2.04 11.89
CA THR A 177 16.13 3.11 11.18
C THR A 177 17.59 2.75 11.02
N LEU A 178 18.04 2.59 9.77
CA LEU A 178 19.46 2.44 9.45
C LEU A 178 20.19 3.76 9.70
N ARG A 179 21.26 3.73 10.49
CA ARG A 179 22.18 4.83 10.72
C ARG A 179 23.58 4.41 10.26
N PRO A 180 23.87 4.40 8.94
CA PRO A 180 25.12 3.84 8.42
C PRO A 180 26.37 4.57 8.89
N ASP A 181 26.28 5.87 9.17
CA ASP A 181 27.44 6.72 9.45
C ASP A 181 27.58 7.17 10.91
N ASP A 182 26.61 6.85 11.78
CA ASP A 182 26.49 7.43 13.14
C ASP A 182 26.62 6.39 14.26
N CYS A 183 27.51 5.42 14.13
CA CYS A 183 27.86 4.56 15.27
C CYS A 183 28.61 5.32 16.37
N GLY A 184 29.01 6.55 16.13
CA GLY A 184 29.83 7.35 17.05
C GLY A 184 29.07 8.09 18.14
N GLU A 185 27.81 8.44 17.91
CA GLU A 185 27.00 9.16 18.90
C GLU A 185 26.08 8.21 19.67
N PRO A 186 26.24 8.09 21.01
CA PRO A 186 25.35 7.30 21.83
C PRO A 186 23.92 7.81 21.72
N GLN A 187 23.01 6.96 21.26
CA GLN A 187 21.57 7.27 21.22
C GLN A 187 20.77 6.16 21.92
N PRO A 188 19.67 6.50 22.60
CA PRO A 188 18.77 5.49 23.12
C PRO A 188 18.30 4.55 21.99
N SER A 189 18.39 3.26 22.22
CA SER A 189 17.99 2.21 21.25
C SER A 189 18.89 2.03 20.02
N LEU A 190 20.10 2.62 20.00
CA LEU A 190 21.07 2.37 18.94
C LEU A 190 21.89 1.12 19.25
N ASP A 191 21.76 0.11 18.39
CA ASP A 191 22.49 -1.16 18.50
C ASP A 191 23.44 -1.32 17.29
N ARG A 192 24.68 -1.73 17.54
CA ARG A 192 25.65 -2.12 16.52
C ARG A 192 25.57 -3.61 16.29
N VAL A 193 25.52 -4.05 15.03
CA VAL A 193 25.68 -5.45 14.67
C VAL A 193 27.14 -5.83 14.78
N VAL A 194 27.53 -6.40 15.94
CA VAL A 194 28.91 -6.82 16.18
C VAL A 194 29.25 -8.13 15.47
N GLN A 195 28.23 -8.97 15.25
CA GLN A 195 28.40 -10.21 14.50
C GLN A 195 27.10 -10.60 13.79
N ARG A 196 27.22 -11.09 12.55
CA ARG A 196 26.17 -11.76 11.78
C ARG A 196 26.61 -13.18 11.49
N ILE A 197 25.81 -14.17 11.82
CA ILE A 197 26.10 -15.59 11.64
C ILE A 197 24.99 -16.16 10.74
N ASP A 198 25.29 -16.28 9.46
CA ASP A 198 24.39 -16.93 8.50
C ASP A 198 24.50 -18.46 8.60
N GLY A 199 23.42 -19.17 8.32
CA GLY A 199 23.34 -20.64 8.36
C GLY A 199 23.18 -21.22 9.77
N SER A 200 22.96 -20.40 10.81
CA SER A 200 22.81 -20.84 12.20
C SER A 200 21.62 -20.17 12.87
N THR A 201 21.03 -20.85 13.84
CA THR A 201 20.03 -20.31 14.78
C THR A 201 20.53 -20.32 16.23
N ASP A 202 21.77 -20.70 16.43
CA ASP A 202 22.39 -20.86 17.75
C ASP A 202 22.83 -19.51 18.32
N THR A 203 22.05 -18.97 19.24
CA THR A 203 22.32 -17.69 19.92
C THR A 203 23.48 -17.76 20.91
N THR A 204 23.90 -18.95 21.33
CA THR A 204 25.06 -19.12 22.25
C THR A 204 26.38 -18.73 21.60
N ARG A 205 26.40 -18.59 20.29
CA ARG A 205 27.57 -18.10 19.52
C ARG A 205 27.81 -16.60 19.66
N CYS A 206 26.85 -15.85 20.22
CA CYS A 206 27.06 -14.45 20.57
C CYS A 206 27.86 -14.35 21.90
N ALA A 207 28.67 -13.31 22.03
CA ALA A 207 29.40 -13.04 23.28
C ALA A 207 28.40 -12.78 24.43
N PRO A 208 28.78 -13.11 25.67
CA PRO A 208 27.97 -12.80 26.83
C PRO A 208 27.65 -11.30 26.95
N GLY A 209 26.40 -10.98 27.32
CA GLY A 209 25.96 -9.58 27.50
C GLY A 209 25.51 -8.85 26.25
N VAL A 210 25.63 -9.44 25.06
CA VAL A 210 25.05 -8.87 23.83
C VAL A 210 23.66 -9.44 23.56
N LYS A 211 22.78 -8.63 22.97
CA LYS A 211 21.45 -9.05 22.55
C LYS A 211 21.55 -9.95 21.31
N ALA A 212 20.95 -11.13 21.35
CA ALA A 212 20.89 -12.02 20.21
C ALA A 212 19.49 -12.02 19.58
N ILE A 213 19.42 -11.98 18.24
CA ILE A 213 18.19 -12.19 17.47
C ILE A 213 18.45 -13.34 16.50
N ALA A 214 17.63 -14.40 16.58
CA ALA A 214 17.75 -15.57 15.72
C ALA A 214 16.53 -15.73 14.83
N TYR A 215 16.78 -16.02 13.55
CA TYR A 215 15.76 -16.33 12.54
C TYR A 215 15.94 -17.77 12.06
N PRO A 216 14.88 -18.61 12.12
CA PRO A 216 14.96 -19.97 11.57
C PRO A 216 14.98 -20.01 10.04
N ALA A 217 14.43 -18.98 9.35
CA ALA A 217 14.46 -18.87 7.90
C ALA A 217 14.57 -17.38 7.45
N PRO A 218 15.60 -17.00 6.68
CA PRO A 218 16.83 -17.78 6.49
C PRO A 218 17.54 -18.00 7.83
N PRO A 219 18.19 -19.16 8.04
CA PRO A 219 18.90 -19.41 9.30
C PRO A 219 19.96 -18.35 9.52
N ARG A 220 19.78 -17.54 10.59
CA ARG A 220 20.66 -16.38 10.85
C ARG A 220 20.57 -15.94 12.30
N VAL A 221 21.71 -15.57 12.87
CA VAL A 221 21.80 -14.93 14.18
C VAL A 221 22.49 -13.58 14.05
N TYR A 222 21.91 -12.58 14.69
CA TYR A 222 22.55 -11.28 14.92
C TYR A 222 22.94 -11.15 16.37
N CYS A 223 24.19 -10.73 16.61
CA CYS A 223 24.69 -10.33 17.92
C CYS A 223 24.77 -8.81 17.95
N LEU A 224 24.00 -8.18 18.83
CA LEU A 224 23.80 -6.73 18.87
C LEU A 224 24.37 -6.16 20.17
N ALA A 225 25.31 -5.24 20.07
CA ALA A 225 25.83 -4.49 21.21
C ALA A 225 25.22 -3.08 21.23
N ARG A 226 24.81 -2.63 22.42
CA ARG A 226 24.34 -1.25 22.62
C ARG A 226 25.47 -0.27 22.38
N VAL A 227 25.23 0.80 21.62
CA VAL A 227 26.21 1.86 21.43
C VAL A 227 26.22 2.78 22.67
N GLY A 228 27.39 2.95 23.30
CA GLY A 228 27.53 3.81 24.48
C GLY A 228 27.17 3.17 25.83
N SER A 229 27.08 1.83 25.92
CA SER A 229 27.00 1.09 27.18
C SER A 229 28.35 0.64 27.67
#